data_53378f447e174d2bb8820469c3804219
#
_entry.id   53378f447e174d2bb8820469c3804219
#
_cell.length_a   1.000
_cell.length_b   1.000
_cell.length_c   1.000
_cell.angle_alpha   90.00
_cell.angle_beta   90.00
_cell.angle_gamma   90.00
#
_symmetry.space_group_name_H-M   'P 1'
#
loop_
_entity.id
_entity.type
_entity.pdbx_description
1 polymer ?
#
loop_
_entity_poly.entity_id
_entity_poly.type
_entity_poly.pdbx_seq_one_letter_code
_entity_poly.pdbx_strand_id
1 'polypeptide(L)'
;MTSLTVEMITFDSADPDRLAAWWAEAVDGTVNAVAPGEFVLVLRPQGPRLGFQRVDAPTPGKNRVHVDFTAPDLDQEVDRLLSLGAVETGRQDMGGGFRWVVFADPDGNAFCVGTGGD
;
A
#
# COMPACT_ATOMS: atom_id res chain seq x y z
N MET A 1 26.51 -11.87 -2.34
CA MET A 1 26.22 -10.49 -1.92
C MET A 1 25.71 -9.69 -3.10
N THR A 2 24.76 -8.80 -2.89
CA THR A 2 24.17 -8.01 -3.96
C THR A 2 24.15 -6.53 -3.58
N SER A 3 24.10 -5.66 -4.62
CA SER A 3 23.90 -4.24 -4.42
C SER A 3 22.48 -3.80 -4.78
N LEU A 4 21.57 -4.75 -4.98
CA LEU A 4 20.17 -4.42 -5.28
C LEU A 4 19.48 -3.89 -4.04
N THR A 5 18.72 -2.79 -4.23
CA THR A 5 17.87 -2.23 -3.19
C THR A 5 16.49 -1.98 -3.80
N VAL A 6 15.46 -2.04 -2.97
CA VAL A 6 14.11 -1.74 -3.44
C VAL A 6 13.95 -0.22 -3.44
N GLU A 7 13.90 0.36 -4.64
CA GLU A 7 13.82 1.81 -4.82
C GLU A 7 12.37 2.29 -4.81
N MET A 8 11.49 1.54 -5.46
CA MET A 8 10.13 1.98 -5.67
C MET A 8 9.24 0.76 -5.91
N ILE A 9 8.01 0.83 -5.41
CA ILE A 9 6.96 -0.14 -5.72
C ILE A 9 5.93 0.60 -6.55
N THR A 10 5.68 0.13 -7.77
CA THR A 10 4.80 0.82 -8.71
C THR A 10 3.49 0.07 -8.88
N PHE A 11 2.41 0.83 -8.74
CA PHE A 11 1.04 0.35 -8.93
C PHE A 11 0.56 0.81 -10.31
N ASP A 12 -0.01 -0.10 -11.08
CA ASP A 12 -0.72 0.28 -12.30
C ASP A 12 -2.12 0.72 -11.91
N SER A 13 -2.60 1.81 -12.51
CA SER A 13 -3.91 2.36 -12.17
C SER A 13 -4.50 3.08 -13.37
N ALA A 14 -5.82 3.01 -13.48
CA ALA A 14 -6.53 3.81 -14.48
C ALA A 14 -6.60 5.28 -14.05
N ASP A 15 -6.40 5.57 -12.77
CA ASP A 15 -6.42 6.93 -12.22
C ASP A 15 -5.31 7.07 -11.17
N PRO A 16 -4.06 7.26 -11.61
CA PRO A 16 -2.93 7.29 -10.68
C PRO A 16 -2.96 8.48 -9.72
N ASP A 17 -3.51 9.62 -10.13
CA ASP A 17 -3.57 10.78 -9.24
C ASP A 17 -4.44 10.49 -8.03
N ARG A 18 -5.60 9.89 -8.25
CA ARG A 18 -6.51 9.56 -7.17
C ARG A 18 -5.95 8.48 -6.26
N LEU A 19 -5.39 7.44 -6.85
CA LEU A 19 -4.83 6.34 -6.06
C LEU A 19 -3.64 6.82 -5.25
N ALA A 20 -2.77 7.63 -5.84
CA ALA A 20 -1.62 8.20 -5.13
C ALA A 20 -2.06 9.06 -3.94
N ALA A 21 -3.10 9.88 -4.13
CA ALA A 21 -3.60 10.71 -3.03
C ALA A 21 -4.08 9.86 -1.86
N TRP A 22 -4.76 8.75 -2.15
CA TRP A 22 -5.22 7.84 -1.11
C TRP A 22 -4.04 7.21 -0.37
N TRP A 23 -3.06 6.72 -1.12
CA TRP A 23 -1.89 6.08 -0.50
C TRP A 23 -1.04 7.06 0.29
N ALA A 24 -0.97 8.34 -0.16
CA ALA A 24 -0.25 9.35 0.60
C ALA A 24 -0.84 9.51 2.00
N GLU A 25 -2.16 9.48 2.11
CA GLU A 25 -2.79 9.51 3.44
C GLU A 25 -2.53 8.22 4.21
N ALA A 26 -2.61 7.07 3.54
CA ALA A 26 -2.45 5.78 4.20
C ALA A 26 -1.06 5.63 4.81
N VAL A 27 -0.01 6.08 4.12
CA VAL A 27 1.37 5.90 4.58
C VAL A 27 2.00 7.18 5.13
N ASP A 28 1.21 8.24 5.27
CA ASP A 28 1.68 9.56 5.74
C ASP A 28 2.83 10.05 4.84
N GLY A 29 2.59 9.98 3.54
CA GLY A 29 3.56 10.37 2.54
C GLY A 29 3.20 11.67 1.86
N THR A 30 4.06 12.09 0.94
CA THR A 30 3.91 13.33 0.19
C THR A 30 3.75 13.01 -1.29
N VAL A 31 2.69 13.54 -1.91
CA VAL A 31 2.45 13.34 -3.33
C VAL A 31 3.39 14.21 -4.15
N ASN A 32 3.99 13.63 -5.18
CA ASN A 32 4.78 14.34 -6.17
C ASN A 32 4.30 13.90 -7.55
N ALA A 33 3.49 14.74 -8.20
CA ALA A 33 2.95 14.43 -9.51
C ALA A 33 4.00 14.78 -10.57
N VAL A 34 4.88 13.85 -10.86
CA VAL A 34 5.95 14.04 -11.84
C VAL A 34 5.36 14.32 -13.21
N ALA A 35 4.34 13.56 -13.60
CA ALA A 35 3.59 13.76 -14.84
C ALA A 35 2.12 13.58 -14.51
N PRO A 36 1.41 14.67 -14.16
CA PRO A 36 0.02 14.56 -13.71
C PRO A 36 -0.85 13.76 -14.68
N GLY A 37 -1.65 12.86 -14.14
CA GLY A 37 -2.49 11.98 -14.93
C GLY A 37 -1.76 10.78 -15.51
N GLU A 38 -0.43 10.75 -15.48
CA GLU A 38 0.35 9.68 -16.09
C GLU A 38 1.25 8.96 -15.10
N PHE A 39 1.99 9.68 -14.28
CA PHE A 39 2.88 9.06 -13.31
C PHE A 39 3.01 9.95 -12.09
N VAL A 40 2.69 9.40 -10.91
CA VAL A 40 2.67 10.12 -9.65
C VAL A 40 3.46 9.32 -8.63
N LEU A 41 4.25 10.01 -7.82
CA LEU A 41 5.01 9.40 -6.74
C LEU A 41 4.40 9.74 -5.40
N VAL A 42 4.54 8.82 -4.45
CA VAL A 42 4.32 9.09 -3.04
C VAL A 42 5.65 8.88 -2.34
N LEU A 43 6.19 9.97 -1.80
CA LEU A 43 7.45 9.95 -1.06
C LEU A 43 7.17 9.63 0.39
N ARG A 44 8.04 8.84 0.99
CA ARG A 44 7.91 8.41 2.37
C ARG A 44 9.17 8.79 3.13
N PRO A 45 9.06 9.00 4.46
CA PRO A 45 10.25 9.30 5.25
C PRO A 45 11.29 8.18 5.20
N GLN A 46 10.83 6.94 5.13
CA GLN A 46 11.69 5.77 5.10
C GLN A 46 11.13 4.72 4.16
N GLY A 47 12.01 3.90 3.63
CA GLY A 47 11.65 2.79 2.77
C GLY A 47 11.44 3.23 1.33
N PRO A 48 11.02 2.30 0.48
CA PRO A 48 10.84 2.59 -0.95
C PRO A 48 9.71 3.57 -1.18
N ARG A 49 9.84 4.35 -2.25
CA ARG A 49 8.75 5.20 -2.71
C ARG A 49 7.67 4.35 -3.33
N LEU A 50 6.46 4.89 -3.37
CA LEU A 50 5.37 4.27 -4.12
C LEU A 50 5.19 5.07 -5.41
N GLY A 51 5.05 4.35 -6.51
CA GLY A 51 4.79 4.96 -7.80
C GLY A 51 3.41 4.52 -8.30
N PHE A 52 2.76 5.37 -9.08
CA PHE A 52 1.43 5.10 -9.61
C PHE A 52 1.46 5.48 -11.09
N GLN A 53 1.35 4.48 -11.95
CA GLN A 53 1.49 4.64 -13.38
C GLN A 53 0.16 4.41 -14.07
N ARG A 54 -0.20 5.32 -14.97
CA ARG A 54 -1.44 5.16 -15.71
C ARG A 54 -1.33 4.02 -16.71
N VAL A 55 -2.32 3.13 -16.68
CA VAL A 55 -2.53 2.11 -17.70
C VAL A 55 -4.01 2.11 -18.04
N ASP A 56 -4.33 1.81 -19.31
CA ASP A 56 -5.72 1.87 -19.77
C ASP A 56 -6.56 0.76 -19.16
N ALA A 57 -5.98 -0.42 -18.99
CA ALA A 57 -6.69 -1.58 -18.47
C ALA A 57 -5.80 -2.34 -17.48
N PRO A 58 -5.80 -1.94 -16.20
CA PRO A 58 -5.03 -2.67 -15.20
C PRO A 58 -5.46 -4.13 -15.15
N THR A 59 -4.50 -5.02 -14.92
CA THR A 59 -4.78 -6.45 -14.81
C THR A 59 -5.82 -6.70 -13.71
N PRO A 60 -6.92 -7.38 -14.00
CA PRO A 60 -7.95 -7.63 -13.02
C PRO A 60 -7.57 -8.75 -12.05
N GLY A 61 -8.30 -8.84 -10.95
CA GLY A 61 -8.12 -9.89 -9.98
C GLY A 61 -7.14 -9.51 -8.89
N LYS A 62 -6.80 -10.49 -8.06
CA LYS A 62 -5.87 -10.25 -6.96
C LYS A 62 -4.46 -10.06 -7.52
N ASN A 63 -3.75 -9.07 -7.00
CA ASN A 63 -2.37 -8.85 -7.38
C ASN A 63 -1.49 -10.04 -7.00
N ARG A 64 -0.50 -10.32 -7.80
CA ARG A 64 0.42 -11.46 -7.57
C ARG A 64 1.48 -11.14 -6.53
N VAL A 65 1.78 -9.87 -6.37
CA VAL A 65 2.70 -9.36 -5.35
C VAL A 65 1.91 -8.40 -4.49
N HIS A 66 1.99 -8.54 -3.18
CA HIS A 66 1.34 -7.59 -2.29
C HIS A 66 2.36 -6.99 -1.34
N VAL A 67 2.05 -5.80 -0.84
CA VAL A 67 2.92 -5.10 0.09
C VAL A 67 2.48 -5.44 1.51
N ASP A 68 3.44 -5.76 2.36
CA ASP A 68 3.19 -6.04 3.76
C ASP A 68 3.80 -4.92 4.59
N PHE A 69 2.96 -4.31 5.43
CA PHE A 69 3.39 -3.29 6.37
C PHE A 69 3.39 -3.85 7.77
N THR A 70 4.12 -3.22 8.67
CA THR A 70 4.02 -3.50 10.10
C THR A 70 3.60 -2.23 10.82
N ALA A 71 2.93 -2.41 11.96
CA ALA A 71 2.49 -1.29 12.77
C ALA A 71 2.69 -1.64 14.24
N PRO A 72 3.20 -0.71 15.06
CA PRO A 72 3.34 -0.95 16.50
C PRO A 72 1.99 -1.21 17.18
N ASP A 73 0.93 -0.54 16.72
CA ASP A 73 -0.43 -0.72 17.22
C ASP A 73 -1.32 -1.09 16.06
N LEU A 74 -1.46 -2.40 15.83
CA LEU A 74 -2.21 -2.91 14.69
C LEU A 74 -3.67 -2.47 14.75
N ASP A 75 -4.31 -2.57 15.91
CA ASP A 75 -5.74 -2.27 16.01
C ASP A 75 -6.02 -0.80 15.68
N GLN A 76 -5.15 0.11 16.11
CA GLN A 76 -5.28 1.52 15.79
C GLN A 76 -5.13 1.75 14.29
N GLU A 77 -4.15 1.09 13.64
CA GLU A 77 -3.96 1.23 12.20
C GLU A 77 -5.12 0.64 11.42
N VAL A 78 -5.68 -0.48 11.87
CA VAL A 78 -6.86 -1.05 11.24
C VAL A 78 -8.02 -0.05 11.24
N ASP A 79 -8.29 0.55 12.41
CA ASP A 79 -9.37 1.54 12.51
C ASP A 79 -9.12 2.73 11.59
N ARG A 80 -7.87 3.20 11.54
CA ARG A 80 -7.52 4.35 10.71
C ARG A 80 -7.71 4.03 9.21
N LEU A 81 -7.20 2.88 8.76
CA LEU A 81 -7.32 2.49 7.36
C LEU A 81 -8.76 2.26 6.95
N LEU A 82 -9.59 1.67 7.82
CA LEU A 82 -11.01 1.53 7.54
C LEU A 82 -11.68 2.89 7.40
N SER A 83 -11.30 3.85 8.24
CA SER A 83 -11.86 5.20 8.14
C SER A 83 -11.44 5.93 6.86
N LEU A 84 -10.30 5.55 6.29
CA LEU A 84 -9.84 6.08 4.99
C LEU A 84 -10.51 5.38 3.81
N GLY A 85 -11.29 4.34 4.05
CA GLY A 85 -12.00 3.64 2.99
C GLY A 85 -11.36 2.35 2.52
N ALA A 86 -10.30 1.87 3.17
CA ALA A 86 -9.79 0.54 2.86
C ALA A 86 -10.82 -0.51 3.24
N VAL A 87 -10.84 -1.61 2.51
CA VAL A 87 -11.75 -2.72 2.78
C VAL A 87 -10.96 -3.86 3.40
N GLU A 88 -11.38 -4.31 4.58
CA GLU A 88 -10.76 -5.48 5.19
C GLU A 88 -11.29 -6.74 4.50
N THR A 89 -10.38 -7.57 3.99
CA THR A 89 -10.74 -8.79 3.28
C THR A 89 -10.39 -10.06 4.05
N GLY A 90 -9.59 -9.96 5.09
CA GLY A 90 -9.26 -11.11 5.91
C GLY A 90 -8.38 -10.74 7.07
N ARG A 91 -8.27 -11.64 8.03
CA ARG A 91 -7.30 -11.46 9.11
C ARG A 91 -6.86 -12.82 9.62
N GLN A 92 -5.66 -12.86 10.17
CA GLN A 92 -5.06 -14.08 10.69
C GLN A 92 -4.43 -13.79 12.03
N ASP A 93 -4.56 -14.74 12.94
CA ASP A 93 -3.92 -14.69 14.24
C ASP A 93 -3.20 -16.03 14.44
N MET A 94 -1.88 -15.96 14.42
CA MET A 94 -1.04 -17.15 14.54
C MET A 94 -0.69 -17.49 15.98
N GLY A 95 -1.21 -16.73 16.94
CA GLY A 95 -0.83 -16.87 18.33
C GLY A 95 0.50 -16.19 18.62
N GLY A 96 0.85 -16.10 19.90
CA GLY A 96 2.11 -15.47 20.32
C GLY A 96 2.21 -13.99 19.99
N GLY A 97 1.08 -13.33 19.75
CA GLY A 97 1.07 -11.92 19.41
C GLY A 97 1.29 -11.62 17.94
N PHE A 98 1.47 -12.64 17.10
CA PHE A 98 1.69 -12.43 15.67
C PHE A 98 0.36 -12.56 14.93
N ARG A 99 -0.10 -11.43 14.41
CA ARG A 99 -1.35 -11.39 13.64
C ARG A 99 -1.24 -10.33 12.56
N TRP A 100 -2.07 -10.49 11.52
CA TRP A 100 -2.11 -9.51 10.44
C TRP A 100 -3.51 -9.42 9.85
N VAL A 101 -3.76 -8.29 9.20
CA VAL A 101 -5.04 -7.99 8.54
C VAL A 101 -4.76 -7.73 7.07
N VAL A 102 -5.59 -8.28 6.21
CA VAL A 102 -5.51 -8.09 4.77
C VAL A 102 -6.55 -7.07 4.36
N PHE A 103 -6.13 -6.09 3.56
CA PHE A 103 -6.99 -5.02 3.06
C PHE A 103 -6.96 -4.97 1.55
N ALA A 104 -7.95 -4.29 0.99
CA ALA A 104 -7.91 -3.84 -0.39
C ALA A 104 -7.92 -2.32 -0.41
N ASP A 105 -7.10 -1.72 -1.28
CA ASP A 105 -7.11 -0.27 -1.49
C ASP A 105 -8.27 0.10 -2.43
N PRO A 106 -8.47 1.40 -2.73
CA PRO A 106 -9.61 1.81 -3.58
C PRO A 106 -9.65 1.18 -4.96
N ASP A 107 -8.50 0.75 -5.48
CA ASP A 107 -8.44 0.07 -6.78
C ASP A 107 -8.52 -1.46 -6.64
N GLY A 108 -8.68 -1.97 -5.42
CA GLY A 108 -8.75 -3.40 -5.19
C GLY A 108 -7.42 -4.09 -4.98
N ASN A 109 -6.33 -3.33 -4.84
CA ASN A 109 -5.02 -3.94 -4.57
C ASN A 109 -4.94 -4.46 -3.15
N ALA A 110 -4.56 -5.73 -3.02
CA ALA A 110 -4.39 -6.35 -1.70
C ALA A 110 -3.09 -5.88 -1.06
N PHE A 111 -3.16 -5.56 0.23
CA PHE A 111 -1.99 -5.29 1.06
C PHE A 111 -2.27 -5.75 2.48
N CYS A 112 -1.23 -5.94 3.26
CA CYS A 112 -1.35 -6.45 4.61
C CYS A 112 -0.73 -5.51 5.61
N VAL A 113 -1.29 -5.49 6.83
CA VAL A 113 -0.68 -4.82 7.96
C VAL A 113 -0.59 -5.83 9.09
N GLY A 114 0.59 -5.97 9.66
CA GLY A 114 0.82 -6.94 10.72
C GLY A 114 1.46 -6.34 11.94
N THR A 115 1.55 -7.16 12.99
CA THR A 115 2.19 -6.74 14.25
C THR A 115 3.70 -6.71 14.15
N GLY A 116 4.26 -7.18 13.05
CA GLY A 116 5.68 -7.34 12.93
C GLY A 116 6.13 -8.62 13.62
N GLY A 117 7.12 -9.25 13.03
CA GLY A 117 7.63 -10.48 13.60
C GLY A 117 9.11 -10.33 13.79
N ASP A 118 9.59 -10.62 14.94
CA ASP A 118 11.02 -10.72 15.17
C ASP A 118 11.28 -11.77 16.20
#